data_341af6df539e39e174b2c304062b5a7c
#
_entry.id   341af6df539e39e174b2c304062b5a7c
#
_cell.length_a   1.000
_cell.length_b   1.000
_cell.length_c   1.000
_cell.angle_alpha   90.00
_cell.angle_beta   90.00
_cell.angle_gamma   90.00
#
_symmetry.space_group_name_H-M   'P 1'
#
loop_
_entity.id
_entity.type
_entity.pdbx_description
1 polymer ?
#
loop_
_entity_poly.entity_id
_entity_poly.type
_entity_poly.pdbx_seq_one_letter_code
_entity_poly.pdbx_strand_id
1 'polypeptide(L)'
;MGAKAVKARYTARQTYPPHALPVLCIPPQLSDLLAPYLVPPSQPRHRLFHGRGKTVPALEWLTVDCFAPVLVATVFRSQDETTLQELENCLTARLNDLGCDTLVIQHRYDGKADNVLVCGELPESPLAKEDGLVYKLDFQRGQNLGFFADMAQGRRWIRERAEGKKVLNLFSFTCSFSVAALAGGAESVVNIDLSDPALRLGQQNHGLNGFENARVHYLPHNIFRSWKKLHSLGRYDIIVIDPPSAQKGSFMVEKDYARVLKKLHKLLAPEAEILACVNAPWLDYXWLEACVEQNLPGAERVGRLPGAPGFDEVGEPALKTVHYHYRRPAELDS
;
A
#
# COMPACT_ATOMS: atom_id res chain seq x y z
N MET A 1 30.55 -7.76 19.93
CA MET A 1 30.43 -9.19 20.23
C MET A 1 30.47 -10.11 19.00
N GLY A 2 30.30 -9.59 17.79
CA GLY A 2 30.29 -10.42 16.57
C GLY A 2 31.66 -10.89 16.08
N ALA A 3 32.72 -10.13 16.35
CA ALA A 3 34.06 -10.47 15.88
C ALA A 3 34.73 -11.61 16.61
N LYS A 4 34.34 -11.86 17.87
CA LYS A 4 34.92 -12.94 18.66
C LYS A 4 34.34 -14.33 18.32
N ALA A 5 33.12 -14.40 17.82
CA ALA A 5 32.46 -15.67 17.46
C ALA A 5 33.00 -16.24 16.15
N VAL A 6 33.50 -15.38 15.23
CA VAL A 6 34.07 -15.82 13.95
C VAL A 6 35.48 -16.45 14.17
N LYS A 7 36.25 -15.94 15.12
CA LYS A 7 37.58 -16.50 15.42
C LYS A 7 37.51 -17.90 16.08
N ALA A 8 36.47 -18.19 16.82
CA ALA A 8 36.32 -19.49 17.50
C ALA A 8 36.01 -20.66 16.55
N ARG A 9 35.47 -20.40 15.38
CA ARG A 9 35.13 -21.44 14.40
C ARG A 9 36.31 -21.90 13.53
N TYR A 10 37.43 -21.15 13.53
CA TYR A 10 38.58 -21.47 12.69
C TYR A 10 39.71 -22.17 13.43
N THR A 11 39.52 -22.58 14.66
CA THR A 11 40.53 -23.31 15.43
C THR A 11 40.44 -24.84 15.29
N ALA A 12 39.54 -25.37 14.50
CA ALA A 12 39.47 -26.81 14.23
C ALA A 12 40.52 -27.18 13.18
N ARG A 13 41.38 -28.16 13.51
CA ARG A 13 42.43 -28.66 12.64
C ARG A 13 41.86 -29.21 11.32
N GLN A 14 41.88 -28.42 10.29
CA GLN A 14 41.74 -28.93 8.93
C GLN A 14 43.05 -28.66 8.20
N THR A 15 43.69 -29.74 7.78
CA THR A 15 44.88 -29.69 6.92
C THR A 15 44.41 -29.37 5.49
N TYR A 16 44.59 -28.13 5.08
CA TYR A 16 44.36 -27.74 3.67
C TYR A 16 45.66 -27.95 2.87
N PRO A 17 45.55 -28.31 1.61
CA PRO A 17 46.75 -28.38 0.78
C PRO A 17 47.37 -26.95 0.66
N PRO A 18 48.70 -26.90 0.50
CA PRO A 18 49.44 -25.64 0.75
C PRO A 18 49.24 -24.49 -0.27
N HIS A 19 48.23 -24.55 -1.14
CA HIS A 19 48.04 -23.54 -2.17
C HIS A 19 46.62 -22.92 -2.21
N ALA A 20 45.79 -23.20 -1.25
CA ALA A 20 44.44 -22.61 -1.20
C ALA A 20 44.32 -21.73 0.04
N LEU A 21 44.57 -20.42 -0.14
CA LEU A 21 44.16 -19.45 0.88
C LEU A 21 42.65 -19.46 0.94
N PRO A 22 42.03 -19.57 2.13
CA PRO A 22 40.59 -19.45 2.20
C PRO A 22 40.18 -18.08 1.72
N VAL A 23 39.29 -18.09 0.74
CA VAL A 23 38.65 -16.83 0.32
C VAL A 23 37.78 -16.42 1.50
N LEU A 24 38.22 -15.41 2.22
CA LEU A 24 37.42 -14.78 3.27
C LEU A 24 36.21 -14.18 2.60
N CYS A 25 35.07 -14.89 2.64
CA CYS A 25 33.80 -14.33 2.24
C CYS A 25 33.41 -13.31 3.30
N ILE A 26 33.77 -12.07 3.07
CA ILE A 26 33.26 -10.96 3.86
C ILE A 26 31.76 -10.87 3.55
N PRO A 27 30.89 -10.90 4.57
CA PRO A 27 29.45 -10.72 4.30
C PRO A 27 29.21 -9.43 3.55
N PRO A 28 28.31 -9.41 2.55
CA PRO A 28 28.04 -8.17 1.81
C PRO A 28 27.58 -7.08 2.76
N GLN A 29 28.12 -5.90 2.58
CA GLN A 29 27.72 -4.76 3.38
C GLN A 29 26.33 -4.29 2.96
N LEU A 30 25.62 -3.62 3.86
CA LEU A 30 24.29 -3.08 3.60
C LEU A 30 24.28 -2.22 2.33
N SER A 31 25.30 -1.38 2.15
CA SER A 31 25.40 -0.53 0.96
C SER A 31 25.47 -1.34 -0.33
N ASP A 32 26.18 -2.48 -0.32
CA ASP A 32 26.27 -3.36 -1.48
C ASP A 32 24.94 -4.01 -1.82
N LEU A 33 24.21 -4.42 -0.79
CA LEU A 33 22.91 -5.05 -0.96
C LEU A 33 21.87 -4.05 -1.49
N LEU A 34 21.92 -2.81 -1.05
CA LEU A 34 20.95 -1.79 -1.45
C LEU A 34 21.28 -1.06 -2.75
N ALA A 35 22.55 -1.06 -3.15
CA ALA A 35 23.01 -0.28 -4.31
C ALA A 35 22.17 -0.51 -5.58
N PRO A 36 21.79 -1.75 -5.94
CA PRO A 36 20.99 -1.95 -7.16
C PRO A 36 19.61 -1.28 -7.12
N TYR A 37 19.10 -1.02 -5.92
CA TYR A 37 17.76 -0.45 -5.74
C TYR A 37 17.76 1.06 -5.58
N LEU A 38 18.90 1.64 -5.18
CA LEU A 38 19.00 3.07 -4.89
C LEU A 38 19.48 3.84 -6.14
N VAL A 39 18.78 3.60 -7.24
CA VAL A 39 19.03 4.25 -8.52
C VAL A 39 17.68 4.74 -9.06
N PRO A 40 17.67 5.77 -9.91
CA PRO A 40 16.41 6.19 -10.52
C PRO A 40 15.75 5.03 -11.23
N PRO A 41 14.48 4.73 -10.94
CA PRO A 41 13.82 3.58 -11.56
C PRO A 41 13.52 3.84 -13.03
N SER A 42 13.54 2.75 -13.83
CA SER A 42 13.24 2.82 -15.26
C SER A 42 11.76 3.12 -15.53
N GLN A 43 10.89 2.74 -14.59
CA GLN A 43 9.45 3.04 -14.63
C GLN A 43 9.09 3.85 -13.40
N PRO A 44 8.19 4.84 -13.53
CA PRO A 44 7.78 5.63 -12.36
C PRO A 44 7.22 4.73 -11.26
N ARG A 45 7.77 4.87 -10.07
CA ARG A 45 7.31 4.14 -8.89
C ARG A 45 7.86 4.81 -7.63
N HIS A 46 7.17 4.62 -6.52
CA HIS A 46 7.64 5.16 -5.25
C HIS A 46 8.52 4.16 -4.50
N ARG A 47 8.13 2.87 -4.50
CA ARG A 47 8.90 1.85 -3.76
C ARG A 47 10.17 1.53 -4.53
N LEU A 48 11.33 1.84 -3.92
CA LEU A 48 12.64 1.51 -4.48
C LEU A 48 13.13 0.16 -3.97
N PHE A 49 12.92 -0.11 -2.68
CA PHE A 49 13.36 -1.36 -2.06
C PHE A 49 12.27 -1.93 -1.16
N HIS A 50 11.91 -3.19 -1.40
CA HIS A 50 10.81 -3.85 -0.69
C HIS A 50 11.33 -5.09 0.05
N GLY A 51 12.04 -4.84 1.17
CA GLY A 51 12.58 -5.95 1.97
C GLY A 51 11.49 -6.87 2.50
N ARG A 52 10.31 -6.32 2.80
CA ARG A 52 9.15 -7.08 3.26
C ARG A 52 8.71 -8.16 2.27
N GLY A 53 9.07 -8.01 1.00
CA GLY A 53 8.80 -9.02 -0.03
C GLY A 53 9.69 -10.25 0.07
N LYS A 54 10.72 -10.21 0.91
CA LYS A 54 11.62 -11.34 1.18
C LYS A 54 12.48 -11.75 -0.02
N THR A 55 12.65 -10.87 -0.99
CA THR A 55 13.48 -11.15 -2.16
C THR A 55 14.97 -10.99 -1.87
N VAL A 56 15.32 -10.26 -0.81
CA VAL A 56 16.70 -10.08 -0.36
C VAL A 56 16.80 -10.58 1.06
N PRO A 57 17.44 -11.74 1.29
CA PRO A 57 17.55 -12.29 2.64
C PRO A 57 18.23 -11.32 3.61
N ALA A 58 17.79 -11.34 4.86
CA ALA A 58 18.28 -10.54 5.96
C ALA A 58 17.88 -9.06 5.91
N LEU A 59 17.16 -8.60 4.88
CA LEU A 59 16.67 -7.21 4.79
C LEU A 59 15.15 -7.09 4.86
N GLU A 60 14.48 -8.09 5.42
CA GLU A 60 13.03 -8.10 5.55
C GLU A 60 12.51 -6.98 6.49
N TRP A 61 13.41 -6.38 7.24
CA TRP A 61 13.08 -5.31 8.20
C TRP A 61 13.03 -3.92 7.57
N LEU A 62 13.29 -3.80 6.25
CA LEU A 62 13.50 -2.49 5.62
C LEU A 62 12.66 -2.33 4.36
N THR A 63 12.05 -1.14 4.20
CA THR A 63 11.56 -0.66 2.90
C THR A 63 12.11 0.74 2.64
N VAL A 64 12.26 1.10 1.36
CA VAL A 64 12.69 2.45 0.98
C VAL A 64 11.73 2.95 -0.10
N ASP A 65 11.13 4.11 0.16
CA ASP A 65 10.23 4.80 -0.78
C ASP A 65 10.78 6.17 -1.14
N CYS A 66 10.59 6.54 -2.38
CA CYS A 66 11.00 7.86 -2.87
C CYS A 66 9.77 8.70 -3.20
N PHE A 67 9.58 9.76 -2.44
CA PHE A 67 8.59 10.80 -2.71
C PHE A 67 9.36 12.11 -2.90
N ALA A 68 10.09 12.20 -4.00
CA ALA A 68 11.00 13.32 -4.21
C ALA A 68 10.34 14.65 -3.85
N PRO A 69 10.99 15.52 -3.08
CA PRO A 69 12.40 15.50 -2.68
C PRO A 69 12.71 14.69 -1.41
N VAL A 70 11.78 13.86 -0.92
CA VAL A 70 11.94 13.12 0.34
C VAL A 70 12.14 11.64 0.07
N LEU A 71 13.23 11.09 0.60
CA LEU A 71 13.46 9.64 0.64
C LEU A 71 13.02 9.14 2.01
N VAL A 72 12.23 8.06 2.05
CA VAL A 72 11.70 7.51 3.29
C VAL A 72 12.15 6.06 3.43
N ALA A 73 12.88 5.76 4.49
CA ALA A 73 13.19 4.38 4.85
C ALA A 73 12.32 3.99 6.04
N THR A 74 11.68 2.83 5.95
CA THR A 74 10.88 2.32 7.08
C THR A 74 11.54 1.08 7.64
N VAL A 75 11.82 1.12 8.94
CA VAL A 75 12.49 0.07 9.71
C VAL A 75 11.42 -0.65 10.53
N PHE A 76 11.21 -1.95 10.22
CA PHE A 76 10.13 -2.74 10.82
C PHE A 76 10.59 -3.61 11.99
N ARG A 77 11.87 -3.61 12.29
CA ARG A 77 12.46 -4.36 13.40
C ARG A 77 13.66 -3.58 13.93
N SER A 78 13.79 -3.49 15.26
CA SER A 78 14.87 -2.76 15.90
C SER A 78 16.25 -3.23 15.38
N GLN A 79 17.10 -2.27 15.06
CA GLN A 79 18.46 -2.53 14.59
C GLN A 79 19.46 -1.88 15.56
N ASP A 80 20.69 -2.40 15.58
CA ASP A 80 21.74 -1.79 16.40
C ASP A 80 22.22 -0.48 15.78
N GLU A 81 22.95 0.31 16.59
CA GLU A 81 23.42 1.63 16.17
C GLU A 81 24.32 1.58 14.93
N THR A 82 25.17 0.55 14.83
CA THR A 82 26.07 0.39 13.69
C THR A 82 25.28 0.19 12.41
N THR A 83 24.28 -0.68 12.42
CA THR A 83 23.43 -0.94 11.25
C THR A 83 22.65 0.31 10.85
N LEU A 84 22.08 1.02 11.82
CA LEU A 84 21.35 2.26 11.52
C LEU A 84 22.26 3.32 10.93
N GLN A 85 23.49 3.44 11.43
CA GLN A 85 24.46 4.41 10.88
C GLN A 85 24.85 4.04 9.44
N GLU A 86 25.05 2.75 9.17
CA GLU A 86 25.31 2.28 7.81
C GLU A 86 24.15 2.61 6.88
N LEU A 87 22.93 2.39 7.34
CA LEU A 87 21.72 2.71 6.58
C LEU A 87 21.66 4.20 6.27
N GLU A 88 21.85 5.04 7.28
CA GLU A 88 21.84 6.50 7.10
C GLU A 88 22.89 6.94 6.08
N ASN A 89 24.11 6.41 6.22
CA ASN A 89 25.22 6.78 5.32
C ASN A 89 24.91 6.36 3.88
N CYS A 90 24.42 5.14 3.71
CA CYS A 90 24.08 4.57 2.41
C CYS A 90 23.01 5.40 1.70
N LEU A 91 21.94 5.73 2.42
CA LEU A 91 20.81 6.46 1.85
C LEU A 91 21.17 7.92 1.58
N THR A 92 21.89 8.56 2.51
CA THR A 92 22.31 9.95 2.34
C THR A 92 23.19 10.12 1.10
N ALA A 93 24.08 9.15 0.85
CA ALA A 93 24.97 9.18 -0.31
C ALA A 93 24.21 9.14 -1.64
N ARG A 94 22.97 8.63 -1.65
CA ARG A 94 22.19 8.45 -2.87
C ARG A 94 21.11 9.50 -3.09
N LEU A 95 20.90 10.39 -2.13
CA LEU A 95 19.79 11.36 -2.20
C LEU A 95 19.82 12.14 -3.52
N ASN A 96 20.95 12.73 -3.84
CA ASN A 96 21.06 13.59 -5.02
C ASN A 96 20.73 12.84 -6.31
N ASP A 97 21.24 11.62 -6.44
CA ASP A 97 20.97 10.78 -7.62
C ASP A 97 19.49 10.45 -7.78
N LEU A 98 18.76 10.39 -6.66
CA LEU A 98 17.34 10.06 -6.65
C LEU A 98 16.44 11.30 -6.74
N GLY A 99 17.04 12.48 -6.91
CA GLY A 99 16.26 13.73 -6.95
C GLY A 99 15.77 14.16 -5.59
N CYS A 100 16.44 13.70 -4.53
CA CYS A 100 16.04 13.99 -3.15
C CYS A 100 17.09 14.87 -2.45
N ASP A 101 16.64 15.56 -1.42
CA ASP A 101 17.53 16.34 -0.54
C ASP A 101 17.19 16.09 0.94
N THR A 102 16.21 15.24 1.22
CA THR A 102 15.68 15.03 2.56
C THR A 102 15.53 13.54 2.81
N LEU A 103 15.97 13.09 3.98
CA LEU A 103 15.85 11.69 4.39
C LEU A 103 15.09 11.60 5.70
N VAL A 104 14.02 10.80 5.67
CA VAL A 104 13.25 10.44 6.87
C VAL A 104 13.41 8.94 7.09
N ILE A 105 13.69 8.54 8.33
CA ILE A 105 13.63 7.13 8.73
C ILE A 105 12.44 6.96 9.67
N GLN A 106 11.51 6.10 9.28
CA GLN A 106 10.36 5.77 10.09
C GLN A 106 10.63 4.47 10.83
N HIS A 107 10.52 4.51 12.15
CA HIS A 107 10.70 3.32 13.02
C HIS A 107 9.33 2.76 13.36
N ARG A 108 9.02 1.56 12.84
CA ARG A 108 7.70 0.91 13.02
C ARG A 108 7.86 -0.45 13.66
N TYR A 109 8.18 -0.47 14.95
CA TYR A 109 8.33 -1.71 15.71
C TYR A 109 8.02 -1.43 17.18
N ASP A 110 7.74 -2.49 17.93
CA ASP A 110 7.44 -2.44 19.37
C ASP A 110 6.29 -1.47 19.69
N GLY A 111 5.28 -1.43 18.80
CA GLY A 111 4.11 -0.57 19.00
C GLY A 111 4.36 0.91 18.73
N LYS A 112 5.53 1.26 18.19
CA LYS A 112 5.89 2.64 17.91
C LYS A 112 5.82 2.96 16.42
N ALA A 113 5.61 4.22 16.12
CA ALA A 113 5.67 4.73 14.75
C ALA A 113 6.26 6.13 14.82
N ASP A 114 7.60 6.20 14.84
CA ASP A 114 8.33 7.45 14.96
C ASP A 114 9.01 7.80 13.64
N ASN A 115 8.77 9.02 13.17
CA ASN A 115 9.44 9.57 11.99
C ASN A 115 10.62 10.42 12.45
N VAL A 116 11.82 10.08 12.01
CA VAL A 116 13.03 10.80 12.36
C VAL A 116 13.58 11.49 11.11
N LEU A 117 13.67 12.81 11.14
CA LEU A 117 14.31 13.57 10.06
C LEU A 117 15.83 13.45 10.23
N VAL A 118 16.47 12.72 9.30
CA VAL A 118 17.92 12.50 9.36
C VAL A 118 18.69 13.68 8.78
N CYS A 119 18.23 14.20 7.63
CA CYS A 119 18.86 15.36 7.01
C CYS A 119 17.85 16.03 6.07
N GLY A 120 18.17 17.25 5.68
CA GLY A 120 17.31 18.05 4.82
C GLY A 120 16.19 18.72 5.59
N GLU A 121 15.15 19.10 4.87
CA GLU A 121 14.00 19.80 5.42
C GLU A 121 12.74 19.32 4.73
N LEU A 122 11.73 18.95 5.50
CA LEU A 122 10.47 18.51 4.93
C LEU A 122 9.78 19.67 4.19
N PRO A 123 9.26 19.43 2.98
CA PRO A 123 8.44 20.44 2.33
C PRO A 123 7.24 20.82 3.18
N GLU A 124 6.75 22.04 3.03
CA GLU A 124 5.55 22.49 3.74
C GLU A 124 4.36 21.61 3.43
N SER A 125 4.25 21.15 2.18
CA SER A 125 3.16 20.28 1.75
C SER A 125 3.74 19.11 0.93
N PRO A 126 4.27 18.08 1.61
CA PRO A 126 4.87 16.96 0.87
C PRO A 126 3.80 16.17 0.11
N LEU A 127 4.16 15.72 -1.09
CA LEU A 127 3.23 15.08 -2.01
C LEU A 127 3.78 13.78 -2.57
N ALA A 128 2.89 12.82 -2.79
CA ALA A 128 3.13 11.68 -3.69
C ALA A 128 2.57 12.07 -5.05
N LYS A 129 3.31 11.75 -6.12
CA LYS A 129 2.89 12.05 -7.49
C LYS A 129 2.75 10.74 -8.26
N GLU A 130 1.61 10.55 -8.91
CA GLU A 130 1.34 9.31 -9.65
C GLU A 130 0.42 9.60 -10.83
N ASP A 131 0.91 9.31 -12.04
CA ASP A 131 0.11 9.42 -13.27
C ASP A 131 -0.54 10.81 -13.42
N GLY A 132 0.22 11.86 -13.09
CA GLY A 132 -0.25 13.24 -13.23
C GLY A 132 -1.14 13.73 -12.10
N LEU A 133 -1.38 12.90 -11.11
CA LEU A 133 -2.17 13.25 -9.92
C LEU A 133 -1.25 13.43 -8.72
N VAL A 134 -1.71 14.19 -7.73
CA VAL A 134 -0.93 14.42 -6.51
C VAL A 134 -1.76 14.05 -5.29
N TYR A 135 -1.09 13.55 -4.27
CA TYR A 135 -1.71 13.10 -3.03
C TYR A 135 -0.87 13.61 -1.86
N LYS A 136 -1.53 14.19 -0.88
CA LYS A 136 -0.84 14.77 0.27
C LYS A 136 -0.26 13.67 1.16
N LEU A 137 0.99 13.87 1.60
CA LEU A 137 1.64 13.02 2.59
C LEU A 137 1.64 13.73 3.94
N ASP A 138 1.48 12.95 5.01
CA ASP A 138 1.50 13.49 6.36
C ASP A 138 2.57 12.77 7.19
N PHE A 139 3.71 13.45 7.39
CA PHE A 139 4.82 12.91 8.17
C PHE A 139 4.66 13.11 9.67
N GLN A 140 3.61 13.78 10.10
CA GLN A 140 3.38 14.06 11.51
C GLN A 140 2.48 13.01 12.18
N ARG A 141 1.81 12.20 11.40
CA ARG A 141 0.89 11.18 11.92
C ARG A 141 1.47 9.79 11.76
N GLY A 142 1.37 9.03 12.79
CA GLY A 142 1.48 7.61 12.98
C GLY A 142 2.09 6.75 11.87
N GLN A 143 1.42 5.64 11.62
CA GLN A 143 2.06 4.52 10.92
C GLN A 143 2.15 4.67 9.42
N ASN A 144 1.24 5.38 8.81
CA ASN A 144 1.30 5.54 7.37
C ASN A 144 1.20 7.01 6.98
N LEU A 145 1.74 7.30 5.81
CA LEU A 145 1.90 8.68 5.36
C LEU A 145 0.65 9.26 4.69
N GLY A 146 -0.42 8.47 4.61
CA GLY A 146 -1.65 8.92 3.96
C GLY A 146 -1.77 8.46 2.51
N PHE A 147 -0.83 7.66 2.02
CA PHE A 147 -0.83 7.18 0.65
C PHE A 147 -0.23 5.78 0.59
N PHE A 148 -0.92 4.86 -0.07
CA PHE A 148 -0.47 3.49 -0.23
C PHE A 148 0.00 3.28 -1.67
N ALA A 149 1.31 3.28 -1.85
CA ALA A 149 1.92 3.15 -3.18
C ALA A 149 1.69 1.77 -3.81
N ASP A 150 1.46 0.74 -2.98
CA ASP A 150 1.17 -0.61 -3.48
C ASP A 150 -0.17 -0.72 -4.20
N MET A 151 -1.06 0.26 -4.04
CA MET A 151 -2.36 0.28 -4.68
C MET A 151 -2.36 1.03 -6.03
N ALA A 152 -1.21 1.31 -6.59
CA ALA A 152 -1.10 2.04 -7.86
C ALA A 152 -1.91 1.39 -8.98
N GLN A 153 -1.88 0.05 -9.08
CA GLN A 153 -2.62 -0.64 -10.14
C GLN A 153 -4.13 -0.56 -9.93
N GLY A 154 -4.57 -0.56 -8.67
CA GLY A 154 -5.99 -0.36 -8.36
C GLY A 154 -6.47 1.03 -8.76
N ARG A 155 -5.68 2.06 -8.50
CA ARG A 155 -6.03 3.43 -8.91
C ARG A 155 -6.06 3.56 -10.44
N ARG A 156 -5.13 2.92 -11.14
CA ARG A 156 -5.13 2.90 -12.60
C ARG A 156 -6.36 2.17 -13.14
N TRP A 157 -6.69 1.03 -12.52
CA TRP A 157 -7.87 0.23 -12.87
C TRP A 157 -9.15 1.06 -12.84
N ILE A 158 -9.38 1.82 -11.76
CA ILE A 158 -10.60 2.60 -11.63
C ILE A 158 -10.61 3.79 -12.59
N ARG A 159 -9.45 4.44 -12.75
CA ARG A 159 -9.35 5.59 -13.67
C ARG A 159 -9.75 5.21 -15.10
N GLU A 160 -9.35 4.02 -15.55
CA GLU A 160 -9.64 3.52 -16.89
C GLU A 160 -11.12 3.19 -17.11
N ARG A 161 -11.90 3.01 -16.03
CA ARG A 161 -13.29 2.53 -16.11
C ARG A 161 -14.33 3.53 -15.65
N ALA A 162 -13.91 4.66 -15.11
CA ALA A 162 -14.79 5.50 -14.31
C ALA A 162 -15.65 6.47 -15.13
N GLU A 163 -15.38 6.66 -16.42
CA GLU A 163 -16.08 7.71 -17.19
C GLU A 163 -17.59 7.55 -17.12
N GLY A 164 -18.27 8.58 -16.60
CA GLY A 164 -19.72 8.59 -16.46
C GLY A 164 -20.27 7.69 -15.38
N LYS A 165 -19.42 7.11 -14.55
CA LYS A 165 -19.82 6.10 -13.56
C LYS A 165 -20.04 6.71 -12.18
N LYS A 166 -20.95 6.10 -11.44
CA LYS A 166 -21.18 6.38 -10.02
C LYS A 166 -20.36 5.37 -9.21
N VAL A 167 -19.49 5.88 -8.34
CA VAL A 167 -18.49 5.08 -7.65
C VAL A 167 -18.75 5.08 -6.15
N LEU A 168 -18.62 3.90 -5.53
CA LEU A 168 -18.62 3.75 -4.06
C LEU A 168 -17.24 3.27 -3.62
N ASN A 169 -16.60 4.05 -2.79
CA ASN A 169 -15.25 3.79 -2.26
C ASN A 169 -15.39 3.41 -0.79
N LEU A 170 -15.41 2.11 -0.50
CA LEU A 170 -15.55 1.58 0.85
C LEU A 170 -14.18 1.53 1.54
N PHE A 171 -14.14 1.93 2.81
CA PHE A 171 -12.89 2.02 3.58
C PHE A 171 -11.94 2.97 2.85
N SER A 172 -12.43 4.16 2.58
CA SER A 172 -11.84 5.07 1.61
C SER A 172 -10.53 5.72 2.07
N PHE A 173 -10.24 5.70 3.35
CA PHE A 173 -9.04 6.31 3.92
C PHE A 173 -8.91 7.75 3.40
N THR A 174 -7.83 8.09 2.73
CA THR A 174 -7.59 9.46 2.20
C THR A 174 -8.13 9.65 0.79
N CYS A 175 -8.97 8.75 0.34
CA CYS A 175 -9.77 8.88 -0.89
C CYS A 175 -8.96 8.84 -2.19
N SER A 176 -7.83 8.14 -2.21
CA SER A 176 -7.02 8.11 -3.43
C SER A 176 -7.74 7.46 -4.62
N PHE A 177 -8.55 6.42 -4.37
CA PHE A 177 -9.38 5.85 -5.44
C PHE A 177 -10.38 6.86 -5.98
N SER A 178 -10.94 7.71 -5.12
CA SER A 178 -11.91 8.73 -5.51
C SER A 178 -11.27 9.75 -6.45
N VAL A 179 -10.07 10.22 -6.11
CA VAL A 179 -9.31 11.15 -6.96
C VAL A 179 -9.04 10.51 -8.33
N ALA A 180 -8.58 9.25 -8.33
CA ALA A 180 -8.30 8.54 -9.59
C ALA A 180 -9.57 8.35 -10.42
N ALA A 181 -10.70 8.02 -9.79
CA ALA A 181 -11.98 7.86 -10.48
C ALA A 181 -12.42 9.17 -11.14
N LEU A 182 -12.30 10.29 -10.42
CA LEU A 182 -12.66 11.60 -11.00
C LEU A 182 -11.74 11.97 -12.15
N ALA A 183 -10.45 11.66 -12.04
CA ALA A 183 -9.52 11.86 -13.15
C ALA A 183 -9.91 11.04 -14.37
N GLY A 184 -10.56 9.91 -14.16
CA GLY A 184 -11.11 9.07 -15.24
C GLY A 184 -12.50 9.48 -15.70
N GLY A 185 -13.07 10.56 -15.16
CA GLY A 185 -14.35 11.08 -15.61
C GLY A 185 -15.56 10.56 -14.85
N ALA A 186 -15.38 10.07 -13.61
CA ALA A 186 -16.51 9.59 -12.80
C ALA A 186 -17.58 10.69 -12.65
N GLU A 187 -18.84 10.28 -12.72
CA GLU A 187 -19.97 11.18 -12.50
C GLU A 187 -20.04 11.64 -11.04
N SER A 188 -19.82 10.71 -10.11
CA SER A 188 -19.86 11.00 -8.69
C SER A 188 -19.11 9.91 -7.90
N VAL A 189 -18.68 10.26 -6.70
CA VAL A 189 -18.04 9.29 -5.80
C VAL A 189 -18.61 9.48 -4.40
N VAL A 190 -18.91 8.36 -3.74
CA VAL A 190 -19.22 8.33 -2.32
C VAL A 190 -18.06 7.65 -1.60
N ASN A 191 -17.45 8.37 -0.67
CA ASN A 191 -16.36 7.86 0.17
C ASN A 191 -16.87 7.62 1.59
N ILE A 192 -16.61 6.45 2.14
CA ILE A 192 -16.99 6.15 3.53
C ILE A 192 -15.80 5.55 4.27
N ASP A 193 -15.52 6.09 5.45
CA ASP A 193 -14.44 5.63 6.34
C ASP A 193 -14.75 6.08 7.75
N LEU A 194 -14.30 5.31 8.75
CA LEU A 194 -14.46 5.71 10.14
C LEU A 194 -13.64 6.94 10.51
N SER A 195 -12.52 7.15 9.82
CA SER A 195 -11.56 8.20 10.18
C SER A 195 -11.93 9.53 9.55
N ASP A 196 -12.51 10.42 10.34
CA ASP A 196 -12.78 11.80 9.90
C ASP A 196 -11.49 12.52 9.47
N PRO A 197 -10.37 12.41 10.22
CA PRO A 197 -9.12 13.02 9.75
C PRO A 197 -8.65 12.50 8.39
N ALA A 198 -8.81 11.20 8.11
CA ALA A 198 -8.44 10.65 6.81
C ALA A 198 -9.32 11.25 5.70
N LEU A 199 -10.63 11.37 5.95
CA LEU A 199 -11.53 11.96 4.98
C LEU A 199 -11.24 13.42 4.72
N ARG A 200 -10.83 14.17 5.75
CA ARG A 200 -10.41 15.58 5.58
C ARG A 200 -9.16 15.67 4.69
N LEU A 201 -8.20 14.76 4.89
CA LEU A 201 -7.05 14.68 3.98
C LEU A 201 -7.51 14.32 2.57
N GLY A 202 -8.48 13.44 2.47
CA GLY A 202 -9.09 13.08 1.19
C GLY A 202 -9.70 14.28 0.49
N GLN A 203 -10.39 15.13 1.24
CA GLN A 203 -10.96 16.35 0.68
C GLN A 203 -9.86 17.28 0.15
N GLN A 204 -8.75 17.39 0.88
CA GLN A 204 -7.59 18.14 0.42
C GLN A 204 -7.00 17.53 -0.86
N ASN A 205 -6.94 16.19 -0.93
CA ASN A 205 -6.47 15.51 -2.14
C ASN A 205 -7.33 15.86 -3.36
N HIS A 206 -8.64 15.96 -3.18
CA HIS A 206 -9.52 16.38 -4.29
C HIS A 206 -9.19 17.81 -4.74
N GLY A 207 -9.04 18.71 -3.78
CA GLY A 207 -8.72 20.11 -4.11
C GLY A 207 -7.38 20.27 -4.82
N LEU A 208 -6.37 19.49 -4.40
CA LEU A 208 -5.04 19.54 -5.01
C LEU A 208 -5.07 19.14 -6.49
N ASN A 209 -6.07 18.37 -6.89
CA ASN A 209 -6.20 17.90 -8.27
C ASN A 209 -7.31 18.62 -9.05
N GLY A 210 -7.85 19.72 -8.50
CA GLY A 210 -8.86 20.51 -9.18
C GLY A 210 -10.27 19.95 -9.10
N PHE A 211 -10.53 19.04 -8.15
CA PHE A 211 -11.83 18.40 -8.00
C PHE A 211 -12.65 18.94 -6.83
N GLU A 212 -12.36 20.16 -6.37
CA GLU A 212 -13.08 20.75 -5.24
C GLU A 212 -14.57 20.93 -5.50
N ASN A 213 -14.98 21.05 -6.76
CA ASN A 213 -16.38 21.22 -7.13
C ASN A 213 -17.02 19.95 -7.69
N ALA A 214 -16.30 18.83 -7.67
CA ALA A 214 -16.83 17.56 -8.14
C ALA A 214 -17.91 17.03 -7.18
N ARG A 215 -18.77 16.15 -7.70
CA ARG A 215 -19.85 15.53 -6.91
C ARG A 215 -19.29 14.40 -6.08
N VAL A 216 -18.86 14.73 -4.86
CA VAL A 216 -18.20 13.78 -3.94
C VAL A 216 -18.84 13.89 -2.57
N HIS A 217 -19.11 12.74 -1.96
CA HIS A 217 -19.55 12.65 -0.57
C HIS A 217 -18.43 12.08 0.29
N TYR A 218 -18.33 12.59 1.52
CA TYR A 218 -17.36 12.12 2.52
C TYR A 218 -18.15 11.75 3.77
N LEU A 219 -18.27 10.45 4.05
CA LEU A 219 -19.09 9.95 5.16
C LEU A 219 -18.19 9.38 6.27
N PRO A 220 -18.00 10.11 7.38
CA PRO A 220 -17.19 9.61 8.50
C PRO A 220 -18.01 8.67 9.38
N HIS A 221 -18.37 7.51 8.85
CA HIS A 221 -19.33 6.61 9.48
C HIS A 221 -18.87 5.16 9.41
N ASN A 222 -19.37 4.37 10.35
CA ASN A 222 -19.22 2.91 10.34
C ASN A 222 -20.07 2.34 9.21
N ILE A 223 -19.46 1.57 8.32
CA ILE A 223 -20.13 0.99 7.16
C ILE A 223 -21.35 0.14 7.57
N PHE A 224 -21.25 -0.61 8.69
CA PHE A 224 -22.32 -1.51 9.12
C PHE A 224 -23.54 -0.77 9.66
N ARG A 225 -23.43 0.53 9.88
CA ARG A 225 -24.54 1.39 10.31
C ARG A 225 -24.99 2.34 9.22
N SER A 226 -24.49 2.17 7.99
CA SER A 226 -24.67 3.18 6.94
C SER A 226 -25.34 2.64 5.67
N TRP A 227 -25.80 1.39 5.67
CA TRP A 227 -26.34 0.80 4.43
C TRP A 227 -27.50 1.60 3.85
N LYS A 228 -28.39 2.11 4.70
CA LYS A 228 -29.52 2.91 4.25
C LYS A 228 -29.06 4.22 3.61
N LYS A 229 -28.08 4.89 4.22
CA LYS A 229 -27.50 6.12 3.67
C LYS A 229 -26.81 5.86 2.35
N LEU A 230 -26.00 4.78 2.26
CA LEU A 230 -25.32 4.43 1.02
C LEU A 230 -26.32 4.12 -0.08
N HIS A 231 -27.40 3.41 0.24
CA HIS A 231 -28.45 3.12 -0.73
C HIS A 231 -29.13 4.40 -1.23
N SER A 232 -29.37 5.36 -0.33
CA SER A 232 -30.02 6.62 -0.72
C SER A 232 -29.17 7.46 -1.70
N LEU A 233 -27.84 7.26 -1.69
CA LEU A 233 -26.93 8.00 -2.58
C LEU A 233 -26.53 7.21 -3.84
N GLY A 234 -26.87 5.93 -3.93
CA GLY A 234 -26.51 5.06 -5.06
C GLY A 234 -27.71 4.69 -5.89
N ARG A 235 -27.67 3.83 -6.83
CA ARG A 235 -26.91 2.64 -7.22
C ARG A 235 -25.53 2.98 -7.78
N TYR A 236 -24.59 2.05 -7.61
CA TYR A 236 -23.20 2.28 -7.97
C TYR A 236 -22.78 1.37 -9.12
N ASP A 237 -22.08 1.97 -10.07
CA ASP A 237 -21.53 1.27 -11.24
C ASP A 237 -20.19 0.64 -10.95
N ILE A 238 -19.47 1.19 -9.96
CA ILE A 238 -18.18 0.66 -9.51
C ILE A 238 -18.16 0.70 -7.99
N ILE A 239 -17.75 -0.42 -7.36
CA ILE A 239 -17.50 -0.46 -5.91
C ILE A 239 -16.08 -0.95 -5.67
N VAL A 240 -15.33 -0.23 -4.85
CA VAL A 240 -14.03 -0.66 -4.35
C VAL A 240 -14.19 -1.10 -2.90
N ILE A 241 -13.64 -2.26 -2.55
CA ILE A 241 -13.65 -2.81 -1.20
C ILE A 241 -12.20 -3.01 -0.76
N ASP A 242 -11.68 -2.10 0.06
CA ASP A 242 -10.28 -2.14 0.47
C ASP A 242 -10.16 -1.95 1.99
N PRO A 243 -10.65 -2.93 2.78
CA PRO A 243 -10.70 -2.77 4.22
C PRO A 243 -9.34 -2.96 4.88
N PRO A 244 -9.15 -2.44 6.09
CA PRO A 244 -8.00 -2.83 6.90
C PRO A 244 -8.11 -4.32 7.26
N SER A 245 -6.99 -4.96 7.55
CA SER A 245 -7.02 -6.35 8.02
C SER A 245 -7.73 -6.45 9.37
N ALA A 246 -7.56 -5.42 10.21
CA ALA A 246 -8.28 -5.32 11.48
C ALA A 246 -8.44 -3.84 11.86
N GLN A 247 -9.59 -3.51 12.40
CA GLN A 247 -9.86 -2.18 12.95
C GLN A 247 -10.55 -2.40 14.30
N LYS A 248 -9.86 -2.04 15.37
CA LYS A 248 -10.29 -2.35 16.74
C LYS A 248 -11.75 -1.94 16.96
N GLY A 249 -12.55 -2.90 17.38
CA GLY A 249 -13.96 -2.67 17.74
C GLY A 249 -14.92 -2.53 16.56
N SER A 250 -14.42 -2.58 15.31
CA SER A 250 -15.30 -2.35 14.18
C SER A 250 -15.15 -3.31 13.00
N PHE A 251 -13.97 -3.88 12.77
CA PHE A 251 -13.77 -4.72 11.59
C PHE A 251 -12.66 -5.75 11.79
N MET A 252 -12.92 -6.99 11.40
CA MET A 252 -11.95 -8.09 11.31
C MET A 252 -12.15 -8.77 9.96
N VAL A 253 -11.12 -8.77 9.13
CA VAL A 253 -11.25 -9.17 7.73
C VAL A 253 -11.86 -10.56 7.56
N GLU A 254 -11.38 -11.55 8.30
CA GLU A 254 -11.88 -12.93 8.17
C GLU A 254 -13.36 -13.08 8.49
N LYS A 255 -13.87 -12.24 9.38
CA LYS A 255 -15.24 -12.32 9.85
C LYS A 255 -16.17 -11.38 9.08
N ASP A 256 -15.71 -10.18 8.81
CA ASP A 256 -16.59 -9.10 8.40
C ASP A 256 -16.61 -8.84 6.89
N TYR A 257 -15.61 -9.36 6.14
CA TYR A 257 -15.60 -9.18 4.69
C TYR A 257 -16.88 -9.73 4.05
N ALA A 258 -17.26 -10.96 4.45
CA ALA A 258 -18.48 -11.59 3.96
C ALA A 258 -19.75 -10.76 4.30
N ARG A 259 -19.75 -10.11 5.47
CA ARG A 259 -20.88 -9.26 5.87
C ARG A 259 -21.04 -8.06 4.94
N VAL A 260 -19.91 -7.48 4.51
CA VAL A 260 -19.93 -6.38 3.54
C VAL A 260 -20.49 -6.90 2.20
N LEU A 261 -19.92 -7.99 1.70
CA LEU A 261 -20.32 -8.54 0.39
C LEU A 261 -21.83 -8.81 0.31
N LYS A 262 -22.40 -9.39 1.35
CA LYS A 262 -23.84 -9.74 1.38
C LYS A 262 -24.75 -8.53 1.24
N LYS A 263 -24.26 -7.33 1.53
CA LYS A 263 -25.07 -6.10 1.41
C LYS A 263 -24.92 -5.42 0.05
N LEU A 264 -23.93 -5.80 -0.75
CA LEU A 264 -23.60 -5.05 -1.96
C LEU A 264 -24.68 -5.15 -3.04
N HIS A 265 -25.42 -6.28 -3.10
CA HIS A 265 -26.46 -6.43 -4.13
C HIS A 265 -27.50 -5.32 -4.09
N LYS A 266 -27.74 -4.74 -2.92
CA LYS A 266 -28.70 -3.63 -2.76
C LYS A 266 -28.11 -2.29 -3.19
N LEU A 267 -26.78 -2.22 -3.31
CA LEU A 267 -26.07 -1.00 -3.66
C LEU A 267 -25.62 -0.97 -5.13
N LEU A 268 -25.44 -2.15 -5.72
CA LEU A 268 -24.89 -2.28 -7.08
C LEU A 268 -25.95 -1.98 -8.14
N ALA A 269 -25.53 -1.30 -9.20
CA ALA A 269 -26.30 -1.19 -10.44
C ALA A 269 -26.48 -2.60 -11.03
N PRO A 270 -27.47 -2.81 -11.92
CA PRO A 270 -27.70 -4.15 -12.51
C PRO A 270 -26.48 -4.72 -13.22
N GLU A 271 -25.64 -3.91 -13.80
CA GLU A 271 -24.30 -4.28 -14.28
C GLU A 271 -23.30 -3.33 -13.64
N ALA A 272 -22.23 -3.89 -13.09
CA ALA A 272 -21.26 -3.09 -12.34
C ALA A 272 -19.90 -3.76 -12.34
N GLU A 273 -18.90 -3.01 -11.88
CA GLU A 273 -17.54 -3.51 -11.71
C GLU A 273 -17.16 -3.43 -10.25
N ILE A 274 -16.43 -4.41 -9.76
CA ILE A 274 -16.01 -4.46 -8.36
C ILE A 274 -14.51 -4.71 -8.30
N LEU A 275 -13.81 -3.96 -7.49
CA LEU A 275 -12.44 -4.26 -7.11
C LEU A 275 -12.44 -4.72 -5.66
N ALA A 276 -12.19 -6.00 -5.45
CA ALA A 276 -12.12 -6.60 -4.12
C ALA A 276 -10.67 -6.70 -3.69
N CYS A 277 -10.32 -6.09 -2.56
CA CYS A 277 -8.95 -6.03 -2.07
C CYS A 277 -8.83 -6.61 -0.67
N VAL A 278 -7.70 -7.25 -0.38
CA VAL A 278 -7.33 -7.68 0.96
C VAL A 278 -5.83 -7.48 1.13
N ASN A 279 -5.44 -6.81 2.20
CA ASN A 279 -4.02 -6.64 2.55
C ASN A 279 -3.76 -7.35 3.87
N ALA A 280 -3.65 -8.68 3.79
CA ALA A 280 -3.42 -9.53 4.96
C ALA A 280 -2.49 -10.67 4.54
N PRO A 281 -1.24 -10.66 5.02
CA PRO A 281 -0.27 -11.68 4.59
C PRO A 281 -0.67 -13.12 4.87
N TRP A 282 -1.56 -13.35 5.83
CA TRP A 282 -2.01 -14.70 6.21
C TRP A 282 -3.23 -15.18 5.41
N LEU A 283 -3.80 -14.35 4.55
CA LEU A 283 -4.91 -14.73 3.67
C LEU A 283 -4.39 -14.77 2.23
N ASP A 284 -4.83 -15.76 1.49
CA ASP A 284 -4.40 -15.93 0.09
C ASP A 284 -5.51 -15.55 -0.88
N TYR A 285 -5.19 -15.56 -2.15
CA TYR A 285 -6.19 -15.33 -3.20
C TYR A 285 -7.37 -16.30 -3.13
N UNK A 286 -7.20 -17.30 -2.86
CA UNK A 286 -8.09 -18.24 -2.74
C UNK A 286 -9.11 -17.97 -1.80
N TRP A 287 -8.65 -17.54 -0.63
CA TRP A 287 -9.60 -17.10 0.41
C TRP A 287 -10.50 -15.98 -0.10
N LEU A 288 -9.89 -14.96 -0.69
CA LEU A 288 -10.64 -13.80 -1.17
C LEU A 288 -11.66 -14.21 -2.25
N GLU A 289 -11.21 -14.99 -3.21
CA GLU A 289 -12.06 -15.41 -4.34
C GLU A 289 -13.24 -16.26 -3.85
N ALA A 290 -12.98 -17.21 -2.94
CA ALA A 290 -14.06 -18.01 -2.35
C ALA A 290 -15.03 -17.14 -1.55
N CYS A 291 -14.51 -16.15 -0.82
CA CYS A 291 -15.35 -15.26 -0.04
C CYS A 291 -16.31 -14.48 -0.95
N VAL A 292 -15.83 -13.96 -2.07
CA VAL A 292 -16.69 -13.23 -3.01
C VAL A 292 -17.70 -14.18 -3.65
N GLU A 293 -17.25 -15.32 -4.15
CA GLU A 293 -18.12 -16.30 -4.82
C GLU A 293 -19.28 -16.74 -3.93
N GLN A 294 -18.99 -16.99 -2.65
CA GLN A 294 -20.00 -17.48 -1.70
C GLN A 294 -20.96 -16.40 -1.23
N ASN A 295 -20.56 -15.13 -1.24
CA ASN A 295 -21.30 -14.08 -0.56
C ASN A 295 -21.84 -12.98 -1.48
N LEU A 296 -21.53 -13.03 -2.79
CA LEU A 296 -22.04 -12.04 -3.73
C LEU A 296 -22.42 -12.72 -5.05
N PRO A 297 -23.59 -13.40 -5.06
CA PRO A 297 -24.08 -13.99 -6.32
C PRO A 297 -24.16 -12.95 -7.43
N GLY A 298 -23.75 -13.34 -8.62
CA GLY A 298 -23.70 -12.42 -9.77
C GLY A 298 -22.34 -11.81 -10.02
N ALA A 299 -21.40 -11.97 -9.10
CA ALA A 299 -20.02 -11.50 -9.32
C ALA A 299 -19.23 -12.58 -10.05
N GLU A 300 -18.72 -12.26 -11.21
CA GLU A 300 -17.87 -13.15 -12.01
C GLU A 300 -16.44 -12.60 -12.03
N ARG A 301 -15.48 -13.45 -11.68
CA ARG A 301 -14.09 -13.03 -11.60
C ARG A 301 -13.55 -12.74 -13.00
N VAL A 302 -13.06 -11.52 -13.21
CA VAL A 302 -12.37 -11.14 -14.44
C VAL A 302 -10.88 -11.48 -14.36
N GLY A 303 -10.26 -11.14 -13.25
CA GLY A 303 -8.84 -11.44 -13.06
C GLY A 303 -8.24 -10.75 -11.85
N ARG A 304 -7.00 -11.11 -11.55
CA ARG A 304 -6.21 -10.49 -10.51
C ARG A 304 -5.41 -9.35 -11.12
N LEU A 305 -5.31 -8.22 -10.41
CA LEU A 305 -4.47 -7.14 -10.91
C LEU A 305 -3.00 -7.47 -10.63
N PRO A 306 -2.08 -7.00 -11.47
CA PRO A 306 -0.66 -7.19 -11.18
C PRO A 306 -0.24 -6.35 -9.97
N GLY A 307 0.85 -6.73 -9.35
CA GLY A 307 1.43 -5.95 -8.26
C GLY A 307 1.99 -4.61 -8.76
N ALA A 308 2.03 -3.64 -7.88
CA ALA A 308 2.62 -2.34 -8.21
C ALA A 308 4.13 -2.49 -8.45
N PRO A 309 4.71 -1.70 -9.37
CA PRO A 309 6.16 -1.74 -9.56
C PRO A 309 6.91 -1.45 -8.26
N GLY A 310 7.94 -2.23 -7.99
CA GLY A 310 8.74 -2.10 -6.78
C GLY A 310 8.29 -2.96 -5.61
N PHE A 311 7.11 -3.59 -5.70
CA PHE A 311 6.56 -4.42 -4.62
C PHE A 311 6.71 -5.92 -4.92
N ASP A 312 7.88 -6.32 -5.37
CA ASP A 312 8.15 -7.74 -5.67
C ASP A 312 8.16 -8.55 -4.37
N GLU A 313 7.47 -9.68 -4.37
CA GLU A 313 7.35 -10.54 -3.19
C GLU A 313 7.57 -12.00 -3.56
N VAL A 314 8.14 -12.75 -2.62
CA VAL A 314 8.28 -14.20 -2.74
C VAL A 314 6.96 -14.83 -2.27
N GLY A 315 6.34 -15.63 -3.12
CA GLY A 315 5.08 -16.30 -2.81
C GLY A 315 3.86 -15.43 -3.06
N GLU A 316 2.81 -15.63 -2.26
CA GLU A 316 1.58 -14.85 -2.36
C GLU A 316 1.84 -13.41 -1.91
N PRO A 317 1.40 -12.41 -2.68
CA PRO A 317 1.61 -11.03 -2.24
C PRO A 317 0.78 -10.69 -1.01
N ALA A 318 1.25 -9.72 -0.22
CA ALA A 318 0.49 -9.25 0.93
C ALA A 318 -0.82 -8.60 0.48
N LEU A 319 -0.76 -7.76 -0.55
CA LEU A 319 -1.94 -7.11 -1.12
C LEU A 319 -2.50 -7.96 -2.26
N LYS A 320 -3.76 -8.40 -2.11
CA LYS A 320 -4.51 -9.11 -3.17
C LYS A 320 -5.55 -8.15 -3.72
N THR A 321 -5.63 -8.05 -5.04
CA THR A 321 -6.63 -7.21 -5.72
C THR A 321 -7.24 -8.03 -6.86
N VAL A 322 -8.57 -8.20 -6.81
CA VAL A 322 -9.28 -9.03 -7.79
C VAL A 322 -10.43 -8.22 -8.38
N HIS A 323 -10.47 -8.20 -9.69
CA HIS A 323 -11.51 -7.53 -10.47
C HIS A 323 -12.66 -8.50 -10.74
N TYR A 324 -13.87 -8.06 -10.46
CA TYR A 324 -15.10 -8.79 -10.76
C TYR A 324 -16.03 -7.94 -11.62
N HIS A 325 -16.69 -8.59 -12.55
CA HIS A 325 -17.83 -8.03 -13.26
C HIS A 325 -19.09 -8.55 -12.55
N TYR A 326 -20.01 -7.64 -12.22
CA TYR A 326 -21.25 -8.00 -11.53
C TYR A 326 -22.42 -7.87 -12.50
N ARG A 327 -23.26 -8.90 -12.51
CA ARG A 327 -24.53 -8.89 -13.23
C ARG A 327 -25.61 -9.37 -12.27
N ARG A 328 -26.62 -8.56 -12.05
CA ARG A 328 -27.66 -8.85 -11.07
C ARG A 328 -28.36 -10.16 -11.42
N PRO A 329 -28.42 -11.14 -10.49
CA PRO A 329 -29.16 -12.38 -10.75
C PRO A 329 -30.65 -12.12 -10.87
N ALA A 330 -31.32 -12.84 -11.79
CA ALA A 330 -32.74 -12.70 -12.03
C ALA A 330 -33.59 -12.99 -10.77
N GLU A 331 -33.11 -13.88 -9.90
CA GLU A 331 -33.80 -14.27 -8.67
C GLU A 331 -33.93 -13.11 -7.67
N LEU A 332 -33.10 -12.07 -7.80
CA LEU A 332 -33.14 -10.91 -6.92
C LEU A 332 -34.11 -9.83 -7.40
N ASP A 333 -34.71 -10.03 -8.59
CA ASP A 333 -35.69 -9.06 -9.15
C ASP A 333 -37.13 -9.37 -8.75
N SER A 334 -37.37 -10.45 -7.98
CA SER A 334 -38.70 -10.85 -7.52
C SER A 334 -39.02 -10.33 -6.13
#